data_5427bbef6214123f91be2f82078a0c7d
#
_entry.id   5427bbef6214123f91be2f82078a0c7d
#
_cell.length_a   1.000
_cell.length_b   1.000
_cell.length_c   1.000
_cell.angle_alpha   90.00
_cell.angle_beta   90.00
_cell.angle_gamma   90.00
#
_symmetry.space_group_name_H-M   'P 1'
#
loop_
_entity.id
_entity.type
_entity.pdbx_description
1 polymer ?
#
loop_
_entity_poly.entity_id
_entity_poly.type
_entity_poly.pdbx_seq_one_letter_code
_entity_poly.pdbx_strand_id
1 'polypeptide(L)'
;MRSIRKSTPRRRRISTVCGGIGVAALIAAALPATGVGGLAAVAAAAHSATIQIDNFAFAPPDLTVTAGTTVTWKNDDGEVHRVQDDHKGYSSAALDTGDSFSHTFATPGVYHYFCSIHPYMVGKIVVKPAGAGS
;
A
#
# COMPACT_ATOMS: atom_id res chain seq x y z
N MET A 1 -22.54 26.43 33.00
CA MET A 1 -21.25 27.10 32.73
C MET A 1 -20.13 26.19 33.23
N ARG A 2 -19.43 25.46 32.36
CA ARG A 2 -18.24 24.69 32.72
C ARG A 2 -17.10 25.16 31.82
N SER A 3 -16.09 25.74 32.48
CA SER A 3 -14.90 26.35 31.90
C SER A 3 -13.95 25.26 31.39
N ILE A 4 -13.59 25.33 30.10
CA ILE A 4 -12.60 24.45 29.48
C ILE A 4 -11.22 25.10 29.65
N ARG A 5 -10.34 24.48 30.43
CA ARG A 5 -8.94 24.90 30.58
C ARG A 5 -8.14 24.44 29.38
N LYS A 6 -7.58 25.37 28.65
CA LYS A 6 -6.58 25.14 27.59
C LYS A 6 -5.24 24.85 28.26
N SER A 7 -4.67 23.69 28.02
CA SER A 7 -3.31 23.31 28.40
C SER A 7 -2.31 23.67 27.30
N THR A 8 -1.37 24.53 27.65
CA THR A 8 -0.27 25.00 26.80
C THR A 8 0.90 24.00 26.83
N PRO A 9 1.52 23.62 25.72
CA PRO A 9 2.69 22.74 25.72
C PRO A 9 3.97 23.52 26.14
N ARG A 10 4.65 22.99 27.14
CA ARG A 10 5.89 23.49 27.71
C ARG A 10 7.07 23.24 26.77
N ARG A 11 7.66 24.30 26.19
CA ARG A 11 8.91 24.25 25.42
C ARG A 11 10.07 23.85 26.35
N ARG A 12 10.73 22.72 26.05
CA ARG A 12 12.03 22.37 26.67
C ARG A 12 13.13 23.15 25.94
N ARG A 13 13.86 23.94 26.73
CA ARG A 13 15.11 24.62 26.31
C ARG A 13 16.24 23.59 26.28
N ILE A 14 16.91 23.48 25.13
CA ILE A 14 18.18 22.73 25.01
C ILE A 14 19.30 23.71 25.33
N SER A 15 20.03 23.40 26.41
CA SER A 15 21.23 24.16 26.81
C SER A 15 22.42 23.67 25.99
N THR A 16 23.04 24.60 25.28
CA THR A 16 24.32 24.43 24.61
C THR A 16 25.42 24.55 25.66
N VAL A 17 26.26 23.53 25.80
CA VAL A 17 27.51 23.61 26.55
C VAL A 17 28.64 23.64 25.54
N CYS A 18 29.30 24.81 25.50
CA CYS A 18 30.60 24.99 24.86
C CYS A 18 31.73 24.59 25.83
N GLY A 19 32.78 23.99 25.30
CA GLY A 19 34.06 24.01 25.97
C GLY A 19 34.95 22.80 25.75
N GLY A 20 36.12 23.00 25.17
CA GLY A 20 37.26 22.12 25.36
C GLY A 20 38.13 21.90 24.11
N ILE A 21 39.10 22.78 23.92
CA ILE A 21 40.20 22.65 22.97
C ILE A 21 41.18 21.59 23.50
N GLY A 22 41.50 20.59 22.68
CA GLY A 22 42.57 19.62 22.96
C GLY A 22 43.22 19.17 21.63
N VAL A 23 44.42 19.73 21.41
CA VAL A 23 45.31 19.33 20.31
C VAL A 23 46.12 18.13 20.75
N ALA A 24 46.14 17.03 20.00
CA ALA A 24 47.27 16.09 19.96
C ALA A 24 47.16 15.08 18.84
N ALA A 25 48.15 15.16 17.95
CA ALA A 25 48.91 14.07 17.28
C ALA A 25 48.23 12.99 16.42
N LEU A 26 48.58 13.12 15.17
CA LEU A 26 48.69 12.13 14.08
C LEU A 26 49.13 10.70 14.49
N ILE A 27 48.33 9.69 14.13
CA ILE A 27 48.83 8.40 13.67
C ILE A 27 47.94 7.97 12.49
N ALA A 28 48.51 7.99 11.30
CA ALA A 28 47.87 7.42 10.12
C ALA A 28 47.97 5.89 10.16
N ALA A 29 46.91 5.19 10.42
CA ALA A 29 46.78 3.77 10.14
C ALA A 29 45.78 3.60 8.97
N ALA A 30 46.34 3.31 7.83
CA ALA A 30 45.55 2.90 6.64
C ALA A 30 44.97 1.52 6.92
N LEU A 31 43.65 1.44 7.11
CA LEU A 31 42.91 0.20 7.09
C LEU A 31 42.36 0.00 5.68
N PRO A 32 42.48 -1.21 5.10
CA PRO A 32 41.89 -1.52 3.82
C PRO A 32 40.36 -1.47 3.97
N ALA A 33 39.71 -0.66 3.16
CA ALA A 33 38.27 -0.64 2.99
C ALA A 33 37.84 -1.99 2.38
N THR A 34 37.43 -2.93 3.23
CA THR A 34 36.64 -4.07 2.78
C THR A 34 35.32 -3.53 2.29
N GLY A 35 35.16 -3.47 0.97
CA GLY A 35 33.91 -3.13 0.32
C GLY A 35 32.83 -4.12 0.75
N VAL A 36 31.94 -3.66 1.63
CA VAL A 36 30.66 -4.33 1.85
C VAL A 36 29.88 -4.12 0.58
N GLY A 37 29.83 -5.17 -0.24
CA GLY A 37 28.96 -5.22 -1.41
C GLY A 37 27.53 -4.98 -0.95
N GLY A 38 27.04 -3.77 -1.15
CA GLY A 38 25.64 -3.45 -0.96
C GLY A 38 24.82 -4.35 -1.87
N LEU A 39 24.06 -5.27 -1.26
CA LEU A 39 22.97 -5.94 -1.95
C LEU A 39 22.00 -4.84 -2.38
N ALA A 40 22.09 -4.42 -3.64
CA ALA A 40 21.08 -3.58 -4.25
C ALA A 40 19.78 -4.39 -4.18
N ALA A 41 18.90 -4.02 -3.28
CA ALA A 41 17.53 -4.52 -3.27
C ALA A 41 16.93 -4.12 -4.60
N VAL A 42 16.76 -5.09 -5.50
CA VAL A 42 16.00 -4.89 -6.73
C VAL A 42 14.57 -4.63 -6.26
N ALA A 43 14.17 -3.36 -6.27
CA ALA A 43 12.78 -3.00 -6.06
C ALA A 43 11.97 -3.67 -7.18
N ALA A 44 11.20 -4.70 -6.82
CA ALA A 44 10.26 -5.31 -7.75
C ALA A 44 9.32 -4.21 -8.21
N ALA A 45 9.19 -4.03 -9.53
CA ALA A 45 8.26 -3.06 -10.10
C ALA A 45 6.85 -3.36 -9.55
N ALA A 46 6.26 -2.39 -8.85
CA ALA A 46 4.91 -2.54 -8.34
C ALA A 46 3.95 -2.51 -9.54
N HIS A 47 3.38 -3.66 -9.88
CA HIS A 47 2.34 -3.76 -10.90
C HIS A 47 1.02 -3.25 -10.31
N SER A 48 0.29 -2.45 -11.10
CA SER A 48 -1.03 -1.95 -10.72
C SER A 48 -2.04 -2.21 -11.83
N ALA A 49 -3.28 -2.46 -11.45
CA ALA A 49 -4.40 -2.60 -12.37
C ALA A 49 -5.65 -1.97 -11.75
N THR A 50 -6.56 -1.49 -12.58
CA THR A 50 -7.80 -0.86 -12.12
C THR A 50 -9.01 -1.59 -12.68
N ILE A 51 -10.02 -1.78 -11.83
CA ILE A 51 -11.35 -2.24 -12.19
C ILE A 51 -12.30 -1.08 -11.91
N GLN A 52 -13.04 -0.64 -12.90
CA GLN A 52 -14.08 0.36 -12.72
C GLN A 52 -15.37 -0.32 -12.26
N ILE A 53 -16.11 0.37 -11.41
CA ILE A 53 -17.48 0.01 -11.04
C ILE A 53 -18.35 1.07 -11.68
N ASP A 54 -19.14 0.66 -12.66
CA ASP A 54 -20.03 1.55 -13.41
C ASP A 54 -21.24 0.78 -13.91
N ASN A 55 -22.40 1.41 -13.90
CA ASN A 55 -23.65 0.84 -14.36
C ASN A 55 -23.92 -0.56 -13.77
N PHE A 56 -23.74 -0.72 -12.45
CA PHE A 56 -23.91 -1.97 -11.70
C PHE A 56 -23.08 -3.14 -12.24
N ALA A 57 -21.88 -2.89 -12.73
CA ALA A 57 -20.96 -3.88 -13.25
C ALA A 57 -19.51 -3.59 -12.85
N PHE A 58 -18.69 -4.62 -12.80
CA PHE A 58 -17.23 -4.51 -12.74
C PHE A 58 -16.66 -4.54 -14.17
N ALA A 59 -15.75 -3.59 -14.46
CA ALA A 59 -15.14 -3.47 -15.79
C ALA A 59 -13.60 -3.36 -15.71
N PRO A 60 -12.84 -4.35 -16.20
CA PRO A 60 -13.30 -5.63 -16.74
C PRO A 60 -13.81 -6.59 -15.63
N PRO A 61 -14.78 -7.48 -15.90
CA PRO A 61 -15.27 -8.45 -14.92
C PRO A 61 -14.23 -9.55 -14.64
N ASP A 62 -13.42 -9.91 -15.63
CA ASP A 62 -12.33 -10.88 -15.54
C ASP A 62 -11.00 -10.16 -15.76
N LEU A 63 -10.11 -10.21 -14.79
CA LEU A 63 -8.79 -9.60 -14.84
C LEU A 63 -7.70 -10.63 -14.57
N THR A 64 -6.66 -10.66 -15.41
CA THR A 64 -5.47 -11.48 -15.19
C THR A 64 -4.29 -10.58 -14.82
N VAL A 65 -3.63 -10.89 -13.70
CA VAL A 65 -2.47 -10.16 -13.19
C VAL A 65 -1.37 -11.12 -12.75
N THR A 66 -0.18 -10.61 -12.46
CA THR A 66 0.91 -11.36 -11.82
C THR A 66 0.92 -11.17 -10.31
N ALA A 67 1.44 -12.15 -9.57
CA ALA A 67 1.61 -12.04 -8.11
C ALA A 67 2.42 -10.79 -7.75
N GLY A 68 1.99 -10.08 -6.72
CA GLY A 68 2.51 -8.78 -6.31
C GLY A 68 1.76 -7.58 -6.91
N THR A 69 0.79 -7.80 -7.81
CA THR A 69 -0.02 -6.71 -8.39
C THR A 69 -1.01 -6.17 -7.37
N THR A 70 -1.10 -4.85 -7.28
CA THR A 70 -2.17 -4.14 -6.56
C THR A 70 -3.32 -3.84 -7.52
N VAL A 71 -4.49 -4.35 -7.22
CA VAL A 71 -5.72 -4.06 -7.96
C VAL A 71 -6.53 -3.03 -7.21
N THR A 72 -6.99 -2.00 -7.91
CA THR A 72 -7.84 -0.93 -7.38
C THR A 72 -9.20 -0.99 -8.02
N TRP A 73 -10.25 -1.10 -7.22
CA TRP A 73 -11.63 -0.89 -7.64
C TRP A 73 -11.99 0.56 -7.42
N LYS A 74 -12.50 1.23 -8.43
CA LYS A 74 -12.96 2.61 -8.37
C LYS A 74 -14.44 2.68 -8.68
N ASN A 75 -15.22 3.29 -7.79
CA ASN A 75 -16.65 3.49 -8.01
C ASN A 75 -16.90 4.76 -8.83
N ASP A 76 -17.21 4.59 -10.10
CA ASP A 76 -17.63 5.67 -11.01
C ASP A 76 -19.15 5.67 -11.21
N ASP A 77 -19.90 4.77 -10.54
CA ASP A 77 -21.37 4.69 -10.55
C ASP A 77 -21.97 5.73 -9.58
N GLY A 78 -23.25 6.07 -9.81
CA GLY A 78 -24.05 6.93 -8.93
C GLY A 78 -24.54 6.24 -7.66
N GLU A 79 -24.35 4.94 -7.53
CA GLU A 79 -24.83 4.11 -6.43
C GLU A 79 -23.68 3.58 -5.57
N VAL A 80 -24.01 3.26 -4.31
CA VAL A 80 -23.05 2.69 -3.37
C VAL A 80 -22.76 1.22 -3.69
N HIS A 81 -21.49 0.87 -3.72
CA HIS A 81 -21.04 -0.51 -3.95
C HIS A 81 -20.12 -0.99 -2.83
N ARG A 82 -19.90 -2.32 -2.75
CA ARG A 82 -18.96 -2.91 -1.82
C ARG A 82 -18.33 -4.16 -2.42
N VAL A 83 -17.02 -4.16 -2.53
CA VAL A 83 -16.26 -5.30 -3.04
C VAL A 83 -16.04 -6.31 -1.91
N GLN A 84 -16.35 -7.58 -2.16
CA GLN A 84 -16.13 -8.65 -1.21
C GLN A 84 -15.62 -9.91 -1.91
N ASP A 85 -14.52 -10.48 -1.41
CA ASP A 85 -14.02 -11.78 -1.82
C ASP A 85 -14.98 -12.90 -1.37
N ASP A 86 -15.20 -13.89 -2.22
CA ASP A 86 -16.09 -15.03 -1.96
C ASP A 86 -15.65 -15.84 -0.74
N HIS A 87 -14.34 -15.96 -0.50
CA HIS A 87 -13.75 -16.64 0.66
C HIS A 87 -13.46 -15.71 1.84
N LYS A 88 -13.92 -14.45 1.79
CA LYS A 88 -13.72 -13.43 2.83
C LYS A 88 -12.25 -13.08 3.11
N GLY A 89 -11.36 -13.30 2.14
CA GLY A 89 -9.94 -12.93 2.24
C GLY A 89 -9.73 -11.41 2.24
N TYR A 90 -10.62 -10.65 1.57
CA TYR A 90 -10.64 -9.20 1.59
C TYR A 90 -12.06 -8.64 1.40
N SER A 91 -12.27 -7.41 1.86
CA SER A 91 -13.52 -6.69 1.69
C SER A 91 -13.27 -5.19 1.79
N SER A 92 -13.94 -4.40 0.96
CA SER A 92 -13.95 -2.94 1.10
C SER A 92 -14.92 -2.49 2.19
N ALA A 93 -14.84 -1.22 2.60
CA ALA A 93 -15.98 -0.49 3.14
C ALA A 93 -17.03 -0.26 2.04
N ALA A 94 -18.14 0.37 2.37
CA ALA A 94 -19.03 0.94 1.36
C ALA A 94 -18.26 1.99 0.56
N LEU A 95 -18.37 1.94 -0.77
CA LEU A 95 -17.74 2.85 -1.70
C LEU A 95 -18.81 3.75 -2.29
N ASP A 96 -18.81 5.01 -1.91
CA ASP A 96 -19.61 6.06 -2.55
C ASP A 96 -19.02 6.43 -3.92
N THR A 97 -19.75 7.21 -4.70
CA THR A 97 -19.28 7.70 -6.02
C THR A 97 -17.93 8.40 -5.89
N GLY A 98 -16.95 7.95 -6.64
CA GLY A 98 -15.57 8.46 -6.64
C GLY A 98 -14.64 7.76 -5.65
N ASP A 99 -15.16 6.95 -4.72
CA ASP A 99 -14.35 6.19 -3.78
C ASP A 99 -13.59 5.04 -4.45
N SER A 100 -12.54 4.59 -3.79
CA SER A 100 -11.71 3.49 -4.28
C SER A 100 -11.31 2.54 -3.15
N PHE A 101 -11.09 1.29 -3.52
CA PHE A 101 -10.54 0.25 -2.65
C PHE A 101 -9.40 -0.45 -3.38
N SER A 102 -8.32 -0.76 -2.67
CA SER A 102 -7.16 -1.47 -3.26
C SER A 102 -6.82 -2.70 -2.45
N HIS A 103 -6.42 -3.77 -3.15
CA HIS A 103 -5.90 -5.00 -2.55
C HIS A 103 -4.71 -5.52 -3.35
N THR A 104 -3.66 -5.99 -2.66
CA THR A 104 -2.47 -6.57 -3.30
C THR A 104 -2.54 -8.09 -3.29
N PHE A 105 -2.48 -8.69 -4.47
CA PHE A 105 -2.53 -10.13 -4.67
C PHE A 105 -1.12 -10.73 -4.68
N ALA A 106 -0.66 -11.20 -3.52
CA ALA A 106 0.69 -11.77 -3.38
C ALA A 106 0.77 -13.24 -3.81
N THR A 107 -0.32 -14.00 -3.73
CA THR A 107 -0.35 -15.45 -3.96
C THR A 107 -1.03 -15.76 -5.28
N PRO A 108 -0.42 -16.60 -6.14
CA PRO A 108 -1.07 -17.10 -7.36
C PRO A 108 -2.36 -17.87 -7.04
N GLY A 109 -3.39 -17.69 -7.86
CA GLY A 109 -4.69 -18.33 -7.66
C GLY A 109 -5.80 -17.67 -8.46
N VAL A 110 -7.02 -18.15 -8.26
CA VAL A 110 -8.23 -17.58 -8.82
C VAL A 110 -9.10 -17.06 -7.68
N TYR A 111 -9.41 -15.77 -7.74
CA TYR A 111 -10.15 -15.05 -6.71
C TYR A 111 -11.47 -14.58 -7.30
N HIS A 112 -12.57 -15.16 -6.83
CA HIS A 112 -13.92 -14.72 -7.16
C HIS A 112 -14.36 -13.65 -6.17
N TYR A 113 -15.00 -12.62 -6.66
CA TYR A 113 -15.51 -11.55 -5.81
C TYR A 113 -16.87 -11.04 -6.33
N PHE A 114 -17.59 -10.33 -5.50
CA PHE A 114 -18.91 -9.81 -5.79
C PHE A 114 -19.16 -8.49 -5.04
N CYS A 115 -20.23 -7.78 -5.43
CA CYS A 115 -20.72 -6.66 -4.65
C CYS A 115 -21.71 -7.19 -3.59
N SER A 116 -21.40 -7.02 -2.29
CA SER A 116 -22.27 -7.53 -1.22
C SER A 116 -23.58 -6.75 -1.05
N ILE A 117 -23.70 -5.58 -1.70
CA ILE A 117 -24.93 -4.79 -1.77
C ILE A 117 -25.79 -5.22 -2.98
N HIS A 118 -25.13 -5.57 -4.09
CA HIS A 118 -25.76 -6.00 -5.35
C HIS A 118 -25.18 -7.36 -5.78
N PRO A 119 -25.62 -8.50 -5.20
CA PRO A 119 -24.93 -9.79 -5.33
C PRO A 119 -24.85 -10.37 -6.75
N TYR A 120 -25.62 -9.83 -7.70
CA TYR A 120 -25.53 -10.21 -9.11
C TYR A 120 -24.30 -9.61 -9.83
N MET A 121 -23.67 -8.58 -9.24
CA MET A 121 -22.40 -8.04 -9.72
C MET A 121 -21.27 -8.95 -9.26
N VAL A 122 -20.67 -9.67 -10.19
CA VAL A 122 -19.60 -10.63 -9.90
C VAL A 122 -18.38 -10.34 -10.76
N GLY A 123 -17.21 -10.74 -10.27
CA GLY A 123 -15.96 -10.63 -11.01
C GLY A 123 -14.96 -11.70 -10.58
N LYS A 124 -13.86 -11.81 -11.33
CA LYS A 124 -12.80 -12.78 -11.09
C LYS A 124 -11.43 -12.19 -11.39
N ILE A 125 -10.48 -12.45 -10.50
CA ILE A 125 -9.07 -12.11 -10.71
C ILE A 125 -8.27 -13.41 -10.79
N VAL A 126 -7.53 -13.58 -11.88
CA VAL A 126 -6.56 -14.68 -12.06
C VAL A 126 -5.17 -14.13 -11.79
N VAL A 127 -4.54 -14.62 -10.74
CA VAL A 127 -3.18 -14.24 -10.34
C VAL A 127 -2.21 -15.32 -10.81
N LYS A 128 -1.33 -14.97 -11.75
CA LYS A 128 -0.26 -15.83 -12.25
C LYS A 128 0.99 -15.70 -11.38
N PRO A 129 1.88 -16.71 -11.33
CA PRO A 129 3.16 -16.58 -10.64
C PRO A 129 3.97 -15.39 -11.14
N ALA A 130 4.67 -14.70 -10.23
CA ALA A 130 5.64 -13.67 -10.61
C ALA A 130 6.77 -14.32 -11.43
N GLY A 131 7.13 -13.72 -12.58
CA GLY A 131 8.16 -14.25 -13.47
C GLY A 131 7.67 -15.26 -14.51
N ALA A 132 6.37 -15.57 -14.60
CA ALA A 132 5.79 -16.25 -15.76
C ALA A 132 5.70 -15.23 -16.93
N GLY A 133 6.87 -14.85 -17.44
CA GLY A 133 6.95 -14.07 -18.67
C GLY A 133 6.37 -14.88 -19.83
N SER A 134 5.64 -14.21 -20.65
CA SER A 134 5.14 -14.65 -21.97
C SER A 134 6.30 -14.84 -22.92
#